data_9b1c256bb13261d889015ea997a88bc3
#
_entry.id   9b1c256bb13261d889015ea997a88bc3
#
_cell.length_a   1.000
_cell.length_b   1.000
_cell.length_c   1.000
_cell.angle_alpha   90.00
_cell.angle_beta   90.00
_cell.angle_gamma   90.00
#
_symmetry.space_group_name_H-M   'P 1'
#
loop_
_entity.id
_entity.type
_entity.pdbx_description
1 polymer ?
#
loop_
_entity_poly.entity_id
_entity_poly.type
_entity_poly.pdbx_seq_one_letter_code
_entity_poly.pdbx_strand_id
1 'polypeptide(L)'
;MRIIVAILSITLLAFTLFAETDQQGVFSFPRNLGSKVSAQSDNVDSLRLPHFARDTVYFVPCNGKWIRVEIKVARFTNASTRRKMLLLLPGWNFADTQWCTRTRVCDEATKRGYDVMLVEMGKSLYMDSLYPQMRADYRLHPTRTWLWDSVLKPLQKRSYFTDRGIPEDSGKTVDGEVYYRSMQLPIPSYVMGLSTGARGALLLALEHPEAFQGCAGLSGDYNPLLMKNDNLMINCLGKYDDVPWRWRGRNNIEMRVDFFKVPMYLAHGSNDRAVPMKQTESLLLAIERSEACKARAAFPKVYTAVTHHYLNEKIVQSEIVVGAGHDYIFWNQAGLKALDYFDELLMD
;
A
#
# COMPACT_ATOMS: atom_id res chain seq x y z
N MET A 1 18.51 43.25 43.18
CA MET A 1 17.52 43.31 44.29
C MET A 1 16.16 42.93 43.73
N ARG A 2 15.77 41.72 44.06
CA ARG A 2 14.44 41.13 44.22
C ARG A 2 13.31 41.66 43.31
N ILE A 3 12.77 40.82 42.41
CA ILE A 3 11.40 40.31 42.55
C ILE A 3 11.36 38.97 41.77
N ILE A 4 11.13 37.94 42.55
CA ILE A 4 10.89 36.55 42.17
C ILE A 4 9.40 36.29 42.44
N VAL A 5 8.80 35.46 41.57
CA VAL A 5 7.67 34.57 41.84
C VAL A 5 6.27 35.20 41.89
N ALA A 6 5.51 34.91 40.85
CA ALA A 6 4.10 34.51 40.94
C ALA A 6 3.56 34.10 39.55
N ILE A 7 3.87 32.93 39.09
CA ILE A 7 3.11 32.22 38.06
C ILE A 7 3.09 30.75 38.45
N LEU A 8 2.17 30.41 39.31
CA LEU A 8 1.71 29.02 39.50
C LEU A 8 0.32 29.09 40.11
N SER A 9 -0.62 28.47 39.48
CA SER A 9 -2.01 28.26 39.95
C SER A 9 -3.06 28.98 39.12
N ILE A 10 -3.32 28.55 37.88
CA ILE A 10 -4.63 28.52 37.21
C ILE A 10 -4.49 27.60 35.98
N THR A 11 -4.46 26.29 36.17
CA THR A 11 -4.75 25.30 35.13
C THR A 11 -5.03 23.96 35.79
N LEU A 12 -6.03 23.93 36.64
CA LEU A 12 -6.53 22.67 37.18
C LEU A 12 -8.01 22.80 37.50
N LEU A 13 -8.85 23.09 36.52
CA LEU A 13 -10.31 22.93 36.64
C LEU A 13 -10.99 23.01 35.26
N ALA A 14 -10.72 22.10 34.37
CA ALA A 14 -11.53 21.87 33.15
C ALA A 14 -11.28 20.50 32.55
N PHE A 15 -11.14 19.45 33.36
CA PHE A 15 -11.09 18.07 32.85
C PHE A 15 -11.82 17.10 33.78
N THR A 16 -13.11 17.38 34.00
CA THR A 16 -13.99 16.39 34.60
C THR A 16 -15.39 16.61 34.02
N LEU A 17 -15.61 16.14 32.81
CA LEU A 17 -16.92 15.80 32.27
C LEU A 17 -16.68 15.35 30.81
N PHE A 18 -16.84 14.07 30.58
CA PHE A 18 -16.73 13.25 29.36
C PHE A 18 -15.53 12.29 29.37
N ALA A 19 -15.63 11.32 30.27
CA ALA A 19 -14.87 10.08 30.14
C ALA A 19 -15.76 8.92 30.64
N GLU A 20 -16.77 8.59 29.86
CA GLU A 20 -17.26 7.23 29.73
C GLU A 20 -16.95 6.80 28.31
N THR A 21 -15.71 6.43 28.05
CA THR A 21 -15.36 5.61 26.91
C THR A 21 -15.02 4.22 27.42
N ASP A 22 -15.91 3.32 27.10
CA ASP A 22 -15.75 1.90 27.25
C ASP A 22 -14.36 1.45 26.72
N GLN A 23 -13.61 0.80 27.61
CA GLN A 23 -12.29 0.24 27.29
C GLN A 23 -12.44 -1.06 26.48
N GLN A 24 -12.89 -0.97 25.26
CA GLN A 24 -12.68 -2.03 24.26
C GLN A 24 -12.78 -1.41 22.87
N GLY A 25 -11.65 -0.99 22.32
CA GLY A 25 -11.49 -0.63 20.91
C GLY A 25 -11.65 -1.85 19.99
N VAL A 26 -12.77 -2.53 20.08
CA VAL A 26 -13.16 -3.60 19.16
C VAL A 26 -14.02 -2.97 18.08
N PHE A 27 -13.50 -2.88 16.87
CA PHE A 27 -14.29 -2.53 15.71
C PHE A 27 -15.41 -3.55 15.52
N SER A 28 -16.63 -3.19 15.93
CA SER A 28 -17.83 -3.98 15.63
C SER A 28 -18.27 -3.68 14.21
N PHE A 29 -18.17 -4.67 13.33
CA PHE A 29 -18.88 -4.65 12.06
C PHE A 29 -20.39 -4.74 12.31
N PRO A 30 -21.25 -4.11 11.49
CA PRO A 30 -22.69 -4.25 11.64
C PRO A 30 -23.08 -5.72 11.55
N ARG A 31 -23.57 -6.26 12.66
CA ARG A 31 -24.19 -7.57 12.76
C ARG A 31 -25.58 -7.50 12.20
N ASN A 32 -25.75 -7.47 10.91
CA ASN A 32 -27.04 -7.83 10.31
C ASN A 32 -26.87 -8.05 8.81
N LEU A 33 -26.42 -9.23 8.47
CA LEU A 33 -26.82 -9.92 7.24
C LEU A 33 -27.05 -11.37 7.66
N GLY A 34 -28.26 -11.62 8.12
CA GLY A 34 -28.70 -12.97 8.45
C GLY A 34 -28.72 -13.85 7.21
N SER A 35 -27.88 -14.87 7.21
CA SER A 35 -28.16 -16.11 6.53
C SER A 35 -27.74 -17.24 7.46
N LYS A 36 -28.70 -18.02 7.88
CA LYS A 36 -28.53 -19.32 8.56
C LYS A 36 -27.65 -20.18 7.66
N VAL A 37 -26.41 -20.41 8.07
CA VAL A 37 -25.57 -21.45 7.49
C VAL A 37 -25.74 -22.67 8.38
N SER A 38 -26.38 -23.70 7.83
CA SER A 38 -26.41 -25.02 8.40
C SER A 38 -24.98 -25.56 8.51
N ALA A 39 -24.63 -26.02 9.70
CA ALA A 39 -23.41 -26.76 9.94
C ALA A 39 -23.48 -28.07 9.15
N GLN A 40 -22.64 -28.18 8.13
CA GLN A 40 -22.26 -29.45 7.53
C GLN A 40 -20.77 -29.63 7.81
N SER A 41 -20.50 -30.67 8.60
CA SER A 41 -19.17 -31.16 8.89
C SER A 41 -18.56 -31.70 7.61
N ASP A 42 -17.59 -31.02 7.06
CA ASP A 42 -16.67 -31.60 6.09
C ASP A 42 -15.25 -31.50 6.63
N ASN A 43 -14.75 -32.65 6.80
CA ASN A 43 -13.43 -33.06 7.21
C ASN A 43 -12.36 -32.52 6.25
N VAL A 44 -11.16 -32.30 6.78
CA VAL A 44 -9.84 -32.30 6.12
C VAL A 44 -9.13 -30.97 5.95
N ASP A 45 -8.07 -30.84 6.70
CA ASP A 45 -6.73 -30.35 6.33
C ASP A 45 -6.64 -29.52 5.04
N SER A 46 -6.86 -28.25 5.19
CA SER A 46 -6.17 -27.25 4.37
C SER A 46 -5.97 -26.01 5.24
N LEU A 47 -4.72 -25.74 5.51
CA LEU A 47 -4.24 -24.50 6.12
C LEU A 47 -4.86 -23.28 5.42
N ARG A 48 -5.98 -22.78 5.96
CA ARG A 48 -6.75 -21.69 5.34
C ARG A 48 -6.24 -20.37 5.89
N LEU A 49 -5.59 -19.60 5.03
CA LEU A 49 -5.40 -18.17 5.19
C LEU A 49 -6.78 -17.48 5.33
N PRO A 50 -6.90 -16.27 5.94
CA PRO A 50 -8.18 -15.57 6.03
C PRO A 50 -8.71 -15.34 4.63
N HIS A 51 -9.70 -16.12 4.28
CA HIS A 51 -10.32 -16.06 2.97
C HIS A 51 -11.43 -15.03 3.01
N PHE A 52 -11.29 -13.99 2.22
CA PHE A 52 -12.50 -13.46 1.66
C PHE A 52 -13.07 -14.59 0.77
N ALA A 53 -14.06 -15.29 1.24
CA ALA A 53 -14.65 -16.40 0.48
C ALA A 53 -15.37 -15.92 -0.79
N ARG A 54 -15.58 -14.61 -0.92
CA ARG A 54 -16.27 -13.92 -2.02
C ARG A 54 -15.83 -12.47 -2.11
N ASP A 55 -16.06 -11.84 -3.25
CA ASP A 55 -15.92 -10.41 -3.44
C ASP A 55 -16.60 -9.66 -2.29
N THR A 56 -15.88 -8.73 -1.69
CA THR A 56 -16.33 -8.05 -0.46
C THR A 56 -16.12 -6.55 -0.60
N VAL A 57 -17.12 -5.78 -0.15
CA VAL A 57 -17.01 -4.32 -0.02
C VAL A 57 -17.23 -3.95 1.44
N TYR A 58 -16.36 -3.12 1.98
CA TYR A 58 -16.52 -2.55 3.31
C TYR A 58 -16.08 -1.10 3.33
N PHE A 59 -16.36 -0.39 4.41
CA PHE A 59 -16.09 1.02 4.53
C PHE A 59 -15.23 1.30 5.77
N VAL A 60 -14.26 2.21 5.61
CA VAL A 60 -13.32 2.60 6.67
C VAL A 60 -13.42 4.11 6.90
N PRO A 61 -13.54 4.59 8.14
CA PRO A 61 -13.68 6.01 8.41
C PRO A 61 -12.38 6.78 8.11
N CYS A 62 -12.53 7.96 7.49
CA CYS A 62 -11.44 8.86 7.19
C CYS A 62 -11.95 10.30 7.15
N ASN A 63 -11.45 11.18 8.02
CA ASN A 63 -11.73 12.62 8.00
C ASN A 63 -13.23 12.97 7.89
N GLY A 64 -14.07 12.26 8.65
CA GLY A 64 -15.54 12.47 8.64
C GLY A 64 -16.28 11.82 7.47
N LYS A 65 -15.60 11.04 6.64
CA LYS A 65 -16.19 10.27 5.54
C LYS A 65 -15.98 8.77 5.73
N TRP A 66 -16.77 7.98 5.01
CA TRP A 66 -16.59 6.54 4.89
C TRP A 66 -15.95 6.23 3.55
N ILE A 67 -14.74 5.68 3.56
CA ILE A 67 -13.99 5.34 2.36
C ILE A 67 -14.26 3.89 1.99
N ARG A 68 -14.62 3.67 0.75
CA ARG A 68 -14.88 2.36 0.18
C ARG A 68 -13.60 1.57 -0.02
N VAL A 69 -13.61 0.31 0.42
CA VAL A 69 -12.58 -0.68 0.13
C VAL A 69 -13.27 -1.90 -0.48
N GLU A 70 -12.83 -2.33 -1.65
CA GLU A 70 -13.32 -3.53 -2.32
C GLU A 70 -12.22 -4.56 -2.43
N ILE A 71 -12.54 -5.81 -2.20
CA ILE A 71 -11.68 -6.95 -2.45
C ILE A 71 -12.36 -7.86 -3.45
N LYS A 72 -11.72 -8.09 -4.58
CA LYS A 72 -12.09 -9.09 -5.58
C LYS A 72 -11.24 -10.33 -5.35
N VAL A 73 -11.91 -11.43 -5.09
CA VAL A 73 -11.24 -12.68 -4.73
C VAL A 73 -10.66 -13.36 -5.97
N ALA A 74 -9.47 -13.92 -5.80
CA ALA A 74 -8.81 -14.72 -6.81
C ALA A 74 -9.70 -15.87 -7.32
N ARG A 75 -9.70 -16.08 -8.63
CA ARG A 75 -10.45 -17.15 -9.31
C ARG A 75 -9.51 -18.31 -9.59
N PHE A 76 -9.35 -19.20 -8.64
CA PHE A 76 -8.47 -20.35 -8.81
C PHE A 76 -9.05 -21.36 -9.77
N THR A 77 -8.20 -21.81 -10.68
CA THR A 77 -8.45 -23.01 -11.50
C THR A 77 -7.83 -24.28 -10.92
N ASN A 78 -6.83 -24.14 -10.02
CA ASN A 78 -6.11 -25.26 -9.41
C ASN A 78 -5.87 -25.01 -7.91
N ALA A 79 -6.02 -26.06 -7.09
CA ALA A 79 -5.78 -26.01 -5.63
C ALA A 79 -4.30 -25.74 -5.24
N SER A 80 -3.36 -25.89 -6.15
CA SER A 80 -1.93 -25.69 -5.93
C SER A 80 -1.46 -24.24 -6.10
N THR A 81 -2.30 -23.34 -6.60
CA THR A 81 -1.91 -21.94 -6.83
C THR A 81 -1.85 -21.18 -5.50
N ARG A 82 -0.67 -20.74 -5.11
CA ARG A 82 -0.49 -19.91 -3.92
C ARG A 82 -1.23 -18.59 -4.08
N ARG A 83 -2.06 -18.24 -3.11
CA ARG A 83 -2.80 -16.99 -3.08
C ARG A 83 -1.86 -15.80 -2.89
N LYS A 84 -2.16 -14.68 -3.56
CA LYS A 84 -1.39 -13.43 -3.55
C LYS A 84 -2.33 -12.26 -3.36
N MET A 85 -1.84 -11.12 -2.89
CA MET A 85 -2.60 -9.87 -2.77
C MET A 85 -2.04 -8.82 -3.71
N LEU A 86 -2.90 -8.14 -4.44
CA LEU A 86 -2.55 -6.99 -5.26
C LEU A 86 -3.35 -5.76 -4.85
N LEU A 87 -2.70 -4.76 -4.29
CA LEU A 87 -3.28 -3.45 -4.02
C LEU A 87 -3.17 -2.58 -5.28
N LEU A 88 -4.29 -2.09 -5.80
CA LEU A 88 -4.36 -1.19 -6.95
C LEU A 88 -4.73 0.22 -6.49
N LEU A 89 -3.84 1.18 -6.72
CA LEU A 89 -4.00 2.56 -6.30
C LEU A 89 -4.40 3.46 -7.49
N PRO A 90 -5.56 4.16 -7.40
CA PRO A 90 -6.04 5.04 -8.45
C PRO A 90 -5.22 6.35 -8.53
N GLY A 91 -5.30 7.02 -9.68
CA GLY A 91 -4.80 8.37 -9.85
C GLY A 91 -5.68 9.43 -9.19
N TRP A 92 -5.27 10.68 -9.32
CA TRP A 92 -5.95 11.84 -8.75
C TRP A 92 -7.42 11.92 -9.20
N ASN A 93 -8.32 11.85 -8.21
CA ASN A 93 -9.78 11.95 -8.42
C ASN A 93 -10.36 10.88 -9.39
N PHE A 94 -9.66 9.75 -9.56
CA PHE A 94 -10.18 8.61 -10.28
C PHE A 94 -10.94 7.69 -9.33
N ALA A 95 -12.02 7.09 -9.81
CA ALA A 95 -12.67 6.03 -9.05
C ALA A 95 -11.76 4.79 -8.96
N ASP A 96 -11.70 4.17 -7.79
CA ASP A 96 -10.96 2.94 -7.54
C ASP A 96 -11.34 1.82 -8.51
N THR A 97 -12.62 1.73 -8.85
CA THR A 97 -13.18 0.73 -9.79
C THR A 97 -12.68 0.87 -11.22
N GLN A 98 -12.10 2.02 -11.61
CA GLN A 98 -11.62 2.22 -12.98
C GLN A 98 -10.46 1.30 -13.35
N TRP A 99 -9.69 0.81 -12.39
CA TRP A 99 -8.72 -0.25 -12.64
C TRP A 99 -9.36 -1.50 -13.28
N CYS A 100 -10.55 -1.89 -12.79
CA CYS A 100 -11.25 -3.08 -13.28
C CYS A 100 -12.17 -2.80 -14.47
N THR A 101 -12.75 -1.58 -14.54
CA THR A 101 -13.73 -1.26 -15.60
C THR A 101 -13.11 -0.71 -16.87
N ARG A 102 -11.88 -0.18 -16.80
CA ARG A 102 -11.17 0.43 -17.92
C ARG A 102 -9.90 -0.31 -18.33
N THR A 103 -9.50 -1.33 -17.57
CA THR A 103 -8.36 -2.22 -17.90
C THR A 103 -8.73 -3.67 -17.69
N ARG A 104 -7.89 -4.57 -18.18
CA ARG A 104 -7.99 -6.03 -17.96
C ARG A 104 -7.20 -6.47 -16.74
N VAL A 105 -6.54 -5.56 -16.02
CA VAL A 105 -5.62 -5.88 -14.92
C VAL A 105 -6.30 -6.67 -13.81
N CYS A 106 -7.52 -6.29 -13.38
CA CYS A 106 -8.23 -7.03 -12.35
C CYS A 106 -8.58 -8.46 -12.77
N ASP A 107 -9.08 -8.64 -14.00
CA ASP A 107 -9.46 -9.95 -14.50
C ASP A 107 -8.25 -10.87 -14.64
N GLU A 108 -7.15 -10.35 -15.17
CA GLU A 108 -5.91 -11.14 -15.31
C GLU A 108 -5.28 -11.43 -13.95
N ALA A 109 -5.26 -10.47 -13.03
CA ALA A 109 -4.76 -10.67 -11.67
C ALA A 109 -5.55 -11.77 -10.94
N THR A 110 -6.89 -11.72 -10.98
CA THR A 110 -7.72 -12.73 -10.29
C THR A 110 -7.54 -14.12 -10.88
N LYS A 111 -7.35 -14.26 -12.20
CA LYS A 111 -7.02 -15.54 -12.87
C LYS A 111 -5.66 -16.09 -12.44
N ARG A 112 -4.70 -15.23 -12.16
CA ARG A 112 -3.34 -15.57 -11.71
C ARG A 112 -3.23 -15.80 -10.20
N GLY A 113 -4.33 -15.80 -9.47
CA GLY A 113 -4.35 -16.08 -8.03
C GLY A 113 -4.16 -14.84 -7.13
N TYR A 114 -4.29 -13.64 -7.67
CA TYR A 114 -4.29 -12.42 -6.85
C TYR A 114 -5.70 -12.09 -6.34
N ASP A 115 -5.81 -11.88 -5.03
CA ASP A 115 -6.90 -11.09 -4.48
C ASP A 115 -6.62 -9.63 -4.79
N VAL A 116 -7.52 -8.95 -5.47
CA VAL A 116 -7.32 -7.56 -5.87
C VAL A 116 -8.03 -6.65 -4.88
N MET A 117 -7.26 -5.76 -4.26
CA MET A 117 -7.78 -4.74 -3.36
C MET A 117 -7.84 -3.39 -4.06
N LEU A 118 -8.99 -2.75 -3.99
CA LEU A 118 -9.27 -1.42 -4.51
C LEU A 118 -9.66 -0.51 -3.34
N VAL A 119 -9.09 0.70 -3.27
CA VAL A 119 -9.38 1.68 -2.23
C VAL A 119 -9.72 3.02 -2.86
N GLU A 120 -10.86 3.59 -2.47
CA GLU A 120 -11.28 4.90 -2.95
C GLU A 120 -10.42 6.00 -2.33
N MET A 121 -9.43 6.47 -3.07
CA MET A 121 -8.50 7.50 -2.60
C MET A 121 -8.94 8.95 -2.96
N GLY A 122 -9.83 9.12 -3.93
CA GLY A 122 -10.35 10.41 -4.37
C GLY A 122 -9.25 11.40 -4.75
N LYS A 123 -9.27 12.60 -4.19
CA LYS A 123 -8.25 13.65 -4.42
C LYS A 123 -7.03 13.46 -3.52
N SER A 124 -6.45 12.27 -3.51
CA SER A 124 -5.24 11.96 -2.73
C SER A 124 -3.98 12.14 -3.57
N LEU A 125 -3.01 12.87 -3.05
CA LEU A 125 -1.62 12.88 -3.54
C LEU A 125 -0.75 11.90 -2.75
N TYR A 126 -1.37 11.01 -1.97
CA TYR A 126 -0.69 10.03 -1.12
C TYR A 126 0.37 10.65 -0.19
N MET A 127 0.02 11.79 0.39
CA MET A 127 0.87 12.48 1.36
C MET A 127 1.02 11.67 2.65
N ASP A 128 2.10 11.90 3.38
CA ASP A 128 2.30 11.33 4.72
C ASP A 128 1.37 11.96 5.76
N SER A 129 1.01 13.22 5.58
CA SER A 129 0.18 13.98 6.53
C SER A 129 -0.71 14.99 5.81
N LEU A 130 -1.75 15.43 6.50
CA LEU A 130 -2.55 16.58 6.10
C LEU A 130 -1.89 17.86 6.63
N TYR A 131 -1.40 18.69 5.73
CA TYR A 131 -0.78 19.96 6.10
C TYR A 131 -1.80 21.08 6.25
N PRO A 132 -1.58 22.04 7.18
CA PRO A 132 -2.50 23.17 7.37
C PRO A 132 -2.72 24.00 6.10
N GLN A 133 -1.69 24.12 5.25
CA GLN A 133 -1.73 24.88 3.99
C GLN A 133 -2.37 24.11 2.84
N MET A 134 -2.62 22.82 3.02
CA MET A 134 -3.33 22.04 2.01
C MET A 134 -4.75 22.61 1.82
N ARG A 135 -5.18 22.66 0.59
CA ARG A 135 -6.53 23.07 0.23
C ARG A 135 -7.58 22.28 0.99
N ALA A 136 -8.60 22.96 1.51
CA ALA A 136 -9.55 22.39 2.46
C ALA A 136 -10.28 21.14 1.95
N ASP A 137 -10.72 21.14 0.69
CA ASP A 137 -11.40 19.99 0.07
C ASP A 137 -10.46 18.79 -0.12
N TYR A 138 -9.15 18.99 -0.30
CA TYR A 138 -8.18 17.92 -0.41
C TYR A 138 -7.92 17.22 0.93
N ARG A 139 -8.01 17.95 2.04
CA ARG A 139 -7.86 17.39 3.41
C ARG A 139 -8.96 16.39 3.79
N LEU A 140 -10.03 16.32 3.01
CA LEU A 140 -11.11 15.35 3.22
C LEU A 140 -10.78 13.95 2.65
N HIS A 141 -9.66 13.80 1.95
CA HIS A 141 -9.28 12.57 1.27
C HIS A 141 -8.16 11.83 2.01
N PRO A 142 -8.05 10.50 1.84
CA PRO A 142 -7.09 9.68 2.54
C PRO A 142 -5.63 10.07 2.26
N THR A 143 -4.79 9.97 3.27
CA THR A 143 -3.32 9.97 3.13
C THR A 143 -2.82 8.54 2.96
N ARG A 144 -1.53 8.35 2.57
CA ARG A 144 -0.93 7.01 2.58
C ARG A 144 -0.76 6.45 4.00
N THR A 145 -0.52 7.33 4.99
CA THR A 145 -0.46 6.91 6.40
C THR A 145 -1.80 6.36 6.88
N TRP A 146 -2.91 7.03 6.53
CA TRP A 146 -4.24 6.49 6.80
C TRP A 146 -4.47 5.15 6.08
N LEU A 147 -4.08 5.04 4.80
CA LEU A 147 -4.22 3.80 4.04
C LEU A 147 -3.46 2.65 4.71
N TRP A 148 -2.23 2.92 5.18
CA TRP A 148 -1.46 1.94 5.93
C TRP A 148 -2.10 1.59 7.27
N ASP A 149 -2.33 2.58 8.14
CA ASP A 149 -2.72 2.35 9.53
C ASP A 149 -4.17 1.84 9.66
N SER A 150 -5.08 2.30 8.79
CA SER A 150 -6.52 2.02 8.89
C SER A 150 -7.00 0.90 7.98
N VAL A 151 -6.29 0.60 6.88
CA VAL A 151 -6.70 -0.43 5.91
C VAL A 151 -5.73 -1.60 5.89
N LEU A 152 -4.44 -1.36 5.59
CA LEU A 152 -3.50 -2.45 5.29
C LEU A 152 -3.01 -3.16 6.56
N LYS A 153 -2.55 -2.43 7.56
CA LYS A 153 -2.03 -2.97 8.81
C LYS A 153 -3.06 -3.80 9.61
N PRO A 154 -4.34 -3.42 9.71
CA PRO A 154 -5.36 -4.26 10.33
C PRO A 154 -5.60 -5.56 9.57
N LEU A 155 -5.50 -5.56 8.24
CA LEU A 155 -5.64 -6.79 7.43
C LEU A 155 -4.47 -7.73 7.63
N GLN A 156 -3.24 -7.23 7.70
CA GLN A 156 -2.07 -8.04 8.02
C GLN A 156 -2.19 -8.70 9.41
N LYS A 157 -2.65 -7.96 10.41
CA LYS A 157 -2.90 -8.50 11.76
C LYS A 157 -4.00 -9.57 11.75
N ARG A 158 -5.06 -9.39 10.96
CA ARG A 158 -6.13 -10.38 10.82
C ARG A 158 -5.64 -11.66 10.17
N SER A 159 -4.80 -11.59 9.16
CA SER A 159 -4.19 -12.78 8.56
C SER A 159 -3.35 -13.59 9.57
N TYR A 160 -2.84 -12.93 10.62
CA TYR A 160 -2.11 -13.60 11.70
C TYR A 160 -3.01 -14.16 12.81
N PHE A 161 -4.18 -13.59 13.08
CA PHE A 161 -4.90 -13.85 14.33
C PHE A 161 -6.36 -14.33 14.20
N THR A 162 -7.04 -14.16 13.08
CA THR A 162 -8.49 -14.39 13.04
C THR A 162 -8.94 -15.75 12.50
N ASP A 163 -8.08 -16.46 11.78
CA ASP A 163 -8.35 -17.86 11.42
C ASP A 163 -7.71 -18.85 12.41
N ARG A 164 -7.10 -18.31 13.42
CA ARG A 164 -6.53 -19.09 14.51
C ARG A 164 -7.31 -18.77 15.78
N GLY A 165 -8.45 -19.36 15.91
CA GLY A 165 -8.69 -20.07 17.15
C GLY A 165 -7.40 -20.83 17.41
N ILE A 166 -6.86 -20.90 18.62
CA ILE A 166 -5.63 -21.60 18.98
C ILE A 166 -5.46 -22.77 18.01
N PRO A 167 -4.41 -22.81 17.18
CA PRO A 167 -4.30 -23.82 16.15
C PRO A 167 -4.48 -25.16 16.81
N GLU A 168 -5.34 -26.03 16.30
CA GLU A 168 -5.48 -27.41 16.78
C GLU A 168 -4.13 -28.15 16.79
N ASP A 169 -3.16 -27.60 16.08
CA ASP A 169 -1.77 -28.04 15.98
C ASP A 169 -0.76 -27.28 16.88
N SER A 170 -1.22 -26.54 17.88
CA SER A 170 -0.30 -26.01 18.89
C SER A 170 0.18 -27.17 19.77
N GLY A 171 1.41 -27.62 19.54
CA GLY A 171 2.07 -28.56 20.44
C GLY A 171 2.46 -27.86 21.74
N LYS A 172 2.38 -28.57 22.89
CA LYS A 172 3.00 -28.13 24.14
C LYS A 172 4.36 -28.78 24.24
N THR A 173 5.37 -27.99 24.57
CA THR A 173 6.66 -28.54 24.96
C THR A 173 6.52 -29.29 26.30
N VAL A 174 7.50 -30.11 26.64
CA VAL A 174 7.58 -30.82 27.93
C VAL A 174 7.53 -29.84 29.11
N ASP A 175 7.95 -28.60 28.88
CA ASP A 175 7.96 -27.51 29.86
C ASP A 175 6.66 -26.68 29.86
N GLY A 176 5.64 -27.08 29.07
CA GLY A 176 4.34 -26.41 29.02
C GLY A 176 4.26 -25.15 28.18
N GLU A 177 5.33 -24.76 27.47
CA GLU A 177 5.29 -23.68 26.52
C GLU A 177 4.55 -24.08 25.23
N VAL A 178 3.69 -23.18 24.75
CA VAL A 178 2.94 -23.37 23.50
C VAL A 178 3.84 -22.95 22.34
N TYR A 179 4.21 -23.87 21.47
CA TYR A 179 4.88 -23.55 20.22
C TYR A 179 3.93 -23.68 19.03
N TYR A 180 4.08 -22.79 18.08
CA TYR A 180 3.30 -22.79 16.85
C TYR A 180 4.07 -23.55 15.77
N ARG A 181 3.51 -24.64 15.28
CA ARG A 181 4.19 -25.58 14.37
C ARG A 181 4.34 -25.09 12.93
N SER A 182 3.67 -24.03 12.54
CA SER A 182 3.85 -23.45 11.20
C SER A 182 3.89 -21.94 11.25
N MET A 183 5.06 -21.36 10.97
CA MET A 183 5.11 -20.00 10.45
C MET A 183 4.54 -20.05 9.02
N GLN A 184 3.24 -19.78 8.90
CA GLN A 184 2.71 -19.48 7.58
C GLN A 184 3.35 -18.19 7.12
N LEU A 185 4.06 -18.26 6.01
CA LEU A 185 4.56 -17.08 5.33
C LEU A 185 3.36 -16.16 5.04
N PRO A 186 3.47 -14.85 5.30
CA PRO A 186 2.43 -13.90 4.93
C PRO A 186 2.08 -14.07 3.45
N ILE A 187 0.82 -13.77 3.11
CA ILE A 187 0.40 -13.79 1.71
C ILE A 187 1.31 -12.83 0.93
N PRO A 188 1.97 -13.28 -0.15
CA PRO A 188 2.76 -12.40 -0.99
C PRO A 188 1.90 -11.22 -1.44
N SER A 189 2.32 -10.01 -1.08
CA SER A 189 1.57 -8.80 -1.36
C SER A 189 2.34 -7.89 -2.31
N TYR A 190 1.63 -7.32 -3.26
CA TYR A 190 2.15 -6.44 -4.29
C TYR A 190 1.32 -5.16 -4.32
N VAL A 191 1.93 -4.06 -4.72
CA VAL A 191 1.24 -2.79 -4.89
C VAL A 191 1.54 -2.18 -6.26
N MET A 192 0.50 -1.76 -6.97
CA MET A 192 0.60 -1.10 -8.26
C MET A 192 -0.26 0.17 -8.27
N GLY A 193 0.23 1.23 -8.87
CA GLY A 193 -0.52 2.45 -9.00
C GLY A 193 -0.31 3.14 -10.34
N LEU A 194 -1.26 4.00 -10.72
CA LEU A 194 -1.18 4.86 -11.90
C LEU A 194 -1.22 6.33 -11.50
N SER A 195 -0.49 7.20 -12.24
CA SER A 195 -0.46 8.64 -11.96
C SER A 195 -0.06 8.93 -10.49
N THR A 196 -0.82 9.71 -9.72
CA THR A 196 -0.55 9.92 -8.29
C THR A 196 -0.59 8.61 -7.50
N GLY A 197 -1.35 7.60 -7.94
CA GLY A 197 -1.35 6.26 -7.35
C GLY A 197 0.00 5.54 -7.51
N ALA A 198 0.73 5.79 -8.60
CA ALA A 198 2.07 5.28 -8.79
C ALA A 198 3.04 5.83 -7.72
N ARG A 199 2.92 7.13 -7.41
CA ARG A 199 3.60 7.75 -6.27
C ARG A 199 3.24 7.03 -4.97
N GLY A 200 1.94 6.80 -4.74
CA GLY A 200 1.43 6.11 -3.56
C GLY A 200 2.01 4.70 -3.42
N ALA A 201 2.05 3.93 -4.50
CA ALA A 201 2.58 2.57 -4.53
C ALA A 201 4.06 2.51 -4.13
N LEU A 202 4.89 3.36 -4.73
CA LEU A 202 6.31 3.41 -4.41
C LEU A 202 6.58 3.91 -2.99
N LEU A 203 5.83 4.91 -2.50
CA LEU A 203 5.99 5.41 -1.13
C LEU A 203 5.58 4.37 -0.09
N LEU A 204 4.50 3.60 -0.31
CA LEU A 204 4.12 2.50 0.58
C LEU A 204 5.18 1.40 0.61
N ALA A 205 5.68 0.98 -0.56
CA ALA A 205 6.73 -0.04 -0.64
C ALA A 205 8.05 0.44 -0.01
N LEU A 206 8.36 1.72 -0.11
CA LEU A 206 9.53 2.33 0.52
C LEU A 206 9.41 2.42 2.05
N GLU A 207 8.22 2.71 2.56
CA GLU A 207 7.98 2.89 4.00
C GLU A 207 7.67 1.58 4.73
N HIS A 208 7.14 0.59 4.01
CA HIS A 208 6.73 -0.71 4.54
C HIS A 208 7.27 -1.87 3.68
N PRO A 209 8.58 -1.97 3.52
CA PRO A 209 9.20 -2.99 2.66
C PRO A 209 8.91 -4.42 3.14
N GLU A 210 8.58 -4.59 4.42
CA GLU A 210 8.18 -5.87 5.00
C GLU A 210 6.80 -6.36 4.52
N ALA A 211 5.97 -5.45 4.01
CA ALA A 211 4.62 -5.77 3.56
C ALA A 211 4.53 -6.16 2.08
N PHE A 212 5.51 -5.76 1.27
CA PHE A 212 5.43 -5.91 -0.18
C PHE A 212 6.62 -6.66 -0.75
N GLN A 213 6.35 -7.57 -1.68
CA GLN A 213 7.36 -8.32 -2.43
C GLN A 213 7.70 -7.67 -3.77
N GLY A 214 6.86 -6.77 -4.25
CA GLY A 214 7.08 -5.98 -5.45
C GLY A 214 6.16 -4.77 -5.49
N CYS A 215 6.58 -3.73 -6.21
CA CYS A 215 5.76 -2.55 -6.47
C CYS A 215 5.84 -2.14 -7.94
N ALA A 216 4.79 -1.46 -8.43
CA ALA A 216 4.78 -0.92 -9.79
C ALA A 216 4.22 0.49 -9.84
N GLY A 217 4.88 1.34 -10.62
CA GLY A 217 4.47 2.71 -10.87
C GLY A 217 4.29 3.01 -12.35
N LEU A 218 3.07 3.41 -12.74
CA LEU A 218 2.71 3.72 -14.12
C LEU A 218 2.42 5.22 -14.24
N SER A 219 3.18 5.96 -15.06
CA SER A 219 3.05 7.43 -15.23
C SER A 219 3.11 8.23 -13.91
N GLY A 220 4.04 7.89 -13.02
CA GLY A 220 4.06 8.46 -11.67
C GLY A 220 4.84 9.78 -11.55
N ASP A 221 4.47 10.56 -10.54
CA ASP A 221 5.10 11.82 -10.15
C ASP A 221 6.00 11.61 -8.92
N TYR A 222 7.23 11.20 -9.13
CA TYR A 222 8.13 10.70 -8.07
C TYR A 222 8.94 11.79 -7.37
N ASN A 223 9.24 12.86 -8.08
CA ASN A 223 10.00 14.01 -7.58
C ASN A 223 9.20 15.31 -7.70
N PRO A 224 8.59 15.80 -6.62
CA PRO A 224 7.80 17.03 -6.66
C PRO A 224 8.65 18.25 -7.07
N LEU A 225 9.97 18.22 -6.89
CA LEU A 225 10.83 19.34 -7.27
C LEU A 225 10.86 19.60 -8.79
N LEU A 226 10.50 18.61 -9.61
CA LEU A 226 10.34 18.77 -11.06
C LEU A 226 9.01 19.44 -11.43
N MET A 227 8.12 19.64 -10.45
CA MET A 227 6.76 20.19 -10.64
C MET A 227 6.47 21.34 -9.66
N LYS A 228 7.47 22.19 -9.35
CA LYS A 228 7.33 23.27 -8.35
C LYS A 228 6.24 24.30 -8.67
N ASN A 229 5.92 24.48 -9.94
CA ASN A 229 4.89 25.41 -10.40
C ASN A 229 3.55 24.72 -10.68
N ASP A 230 3.44 23.42 -10.41
CA ASP A 230 2.20 22.69 -10.58
C ASP A 230 1.20 23.02 -9.47
N ASN A 231 -0.01 23.40 -9.87
CA ASN A 231 -1.05 23.82 -8.93
C ASN A 231 -1.49 22.69 -7.98
N LEU A 232 -1.50 21.44 -8.43
CA LEU A 232 -1.85 20.31 -7.58
C LEU A 232 -0.81 20.14 -6.49
N MET A 233 0.47 20.15 -6.86
CA MET A 233 1.59 20.04 -5.90
C MET A 233 1.56 21.20 -4.89
N ILE A 234 1.36 22.44 -5.35
CA ILE A 234 1.29 23.62 -4.46
C ILE A 234 0.10 23.51 -3.49
N ASN A 235 -1.08 23.09 -3.98
CA ASN A 235 -2.28 22.95 -3.15
C ASN A 235 -2.19 21.80 -2.15
N CYS A 236 -1.30 20.84 -2.34
CA CYS A 236 -1.06 19.74 -1.41
C CYS A 236 0.11 20.01 -0.46
N LEU A 237 1.24 20.48 -0.99
CA LEU A 237 2.49 20.66 -0.24
C LEU A 237 2.64 22.05 0.37
N GLY A 238 1.99 23.06 -0.19
CA GLY A 238 2.29 24.48 0.01
C GLY A 238 3.34 24.97 -1.00
N LYS A 239 3.57 26.26 -1.12
CA LYS A 239 4.59 26.82 -2.01
C LYS A 239 5.99 26.31 -1.60
N TYR A 240 6.82 26.00 -2.60
CA TYR A 240 8.16 25.49 -2.35
C TYR A 240 9.01 26.42 -1.46
N ASP A 241 8.97 27.73 -1.74
CA ASP A 241 9.77 28.71 -1.03
C ASP A 241 9.39 28.85 0.46
N ASP A 242 8.12 28.59 0.79
CA ASP A 242 7.62 28.67 2.15
C ASP A 242 7.91 27.38 2.97
N VAL A 243 7.88 26.22 2.30
CA VAL A 243 7.94 24.91 2.96
C VAL A 243 8.82 23.89 2.20
N PRO A 244 10.09 24.22 1.88
CA PRO A 244 10.95 23.39 1.01
C PRO A 244 11.19 21.98 1.56
N TRP A 245 11.12 21.78 2.88
CA TRP A 245 11.29 20.48 3.52
C TRP A 245 10.20 19.46 3.16
N ARG A 246 8.96 19.90 2.85
CA ARG A 246 7.89 19.01 2.41
C ARG A 246 8.14 18.45 1.01
N TRP A 247 8.77 19.25 0.16
CA TRP A 247 9.12 18.90 -1.21
C TRP A 247 10.36 17.99 -1.31
N ARG A 248 11.23 18.07 -0.30
CA ARG A 248 12.48 17.31 -0.22
C ARG A 248 12.43 16.14 0.76
N GLY A 249 11.42 16.08 1.61
CA GLY A 249 11.31 15.09 2.68
C GLY A 249 10.64 13.79 2.25
N ARG A 250 9.81 13.27 3.15
CA ARG A 250 9.15 11.95 3.01
C ARG A 250 8.28 11.79 1.77
N ASN A 251 7.90 12.87 1.12
CA ASN A 251 7.07 12.87 -0.09
C ASN A 251 7.89 12.89 -1.39
N ASN A 252 9.22 12.89 -1.33
CA ASN A 252 10.11 12.84 -2.49
C ASN A 252 10.78 11.48 -2.58
N ILE A 253 10.36 10.67 -3.54
CA ILE A 253 10.84 9.29 -3.71
C ILE A 253 12.29 9.29 -4.18
N GLU A 254 12.62 10.14 -5.15
CA GLU A 254 13.96 10.22 -5.74
C GLU A 254 15.03 10.50 -4.69
N MET A 255 14.74 11.35 -3.70
CA MET A 255 15.68 11.65 -2.61
C MET A 255 15.81 10.54 -1.57
N ARG A 256 15.06 9.45 -1.73
CA ARG A 256 15.00 8.34 -0.78
C ARG A 256 15.35 6.99 -1.43
N VAL A 257 15.90 7.00 -2.62
CA VAL A 257 16.23 5.77 -3.38
C VAL A 257 17.14 4.81 -2.63
N ASP A 258 18.03 5.33 -1.78
CA ASP A 258 18.93 4.52 -0.95
C ASP A 258 18.20 3.61 0.06
N PHE A 259 16.97 3.92 0.38
CA PHE A 259 16.15 3.15 1.31
C PHE A 259 15.25 2.10 0.63
N PHE A 260 15.18 2.07 -0.70
CA PHE A 260 14.38 1.07 -1.40
C PHE A 260 14.92 -0.35 -1.17
N LYS A 261 14.01 -1.24 -0.78
CA LYS A 261 14.29 -2.66 -0.56
C LYS A 261 13.40 -3.59 -1.38
N VAL A 262 12.36 -3.03 -2.00
CA VAL A 262 11.34 -3.77 -2.74
C VAL A 262 11.64 -3.67 -4.23
N PRO A 263 11.66 -4.78 -4.98
CA PRO A 263 11.77 -4.76 -6.45
C PRO A 263 10.65 -3.94 -7.08
N MET A 264 10.94 -3.21 -8.16
CA MET A 264 9.97 -2.31 -8.77
C MET A 264 9.91 -2.41 -10.29
N TYR A 265 8.71 -2.27 -10.83
CA TYR A 265 8.45 -2.06 -12.24
C TYR A 265 8.01 -0.62 -12.48
N LEU A 266 8.63 0.07 -13.41
CA LEU A 266 8.33 1.45 -13.76
C LEU A 266 7.99 1.57 -15.25
N ALA A 267 6.83 2.16 -15.57
CA ALA A 267 6.47 2.43 -16.96
C ALA A 267 5.97 3.86 -17.17
N HIS A 268 6.32 4.47 -18.30
CA HIS A 268 5.90 5.82 -18.66
C HIS A 268 5.67 5.96 -20.17
N GLY A 269 4.65 6.74 -20.54
CA GLY A 269 4.42 7.09 -21.92
C GLY A 269 5.26 8.29 -22.35
N SER A 270 5.94 8.23 -23.50
CA SER A 270 6.78 9.34 -23.96
C SER A 270 6.00 10.59 -24.35
N ASN A 271 4.69 10.47 -24.60
CA ASN A 271 3.79 11.59 -24.93
C ASN A 271 2.84 11.95 -23.78
N ASP A 272 3.24 11.63 -22.55
CA ASP A 272 2.48 11.97 -21.35
C ASP A 272 2.56 13.49 -21.10
N ARG A 273 1.40 14.16 -21.19
CA ARG A 273 1.27 15.62 -21.01
C ARG A 273 0.80 16.00 -19.60
N ALA A 274 0.37 15.05 -18.80
CA ALA A 274 -0.10 15.29 -17.44
C ALA A 274 1.05 15.16 -16.42
N VAL A 275 1.82 14.09 -16.55
CA VAL A 275 3.00 13.86 -15.72
C VAL A 275 4.21 13.73 -16.67
N PRO A 276 5.18 14.66 -16.61
CA PRO A 276 6.32 14.60 -17.51
C PRO A 276 7.12 13.30 -17.37
N MET A 277 7.44 12.62 -18.48
CA MET A 277 8.29 11.42 -18.53
C MET A 277 9.60 11.60 -17.76
N LYS A 278 10.07 12.83 -17.66
CA LYS A 278 11.23 13.24 -16.84
C LYS A 278 11.17 12.74 -15.40
N GLN A 279 9.98 12.53 -14.86
CA GLN A 279 9.77 11.97 -13.50
C GLN A 279 10.36 10.55 -13.39
N THR A 280 10.05 9.68 -14.35
CA THR A 280 10.57 8.31 -14.39
C THR A 280 12.05 8.30 -14.75
N GLU A 281 12.48 9.09 -15.74
CA GLU A 281 13.90 9.18 -16.12
C GLU A 281 14.78 9.64 -14.95
N SER A 282 14.35 10.67 -14.21
CA SER A 282 15.10 11.21 -13.08
C SER A 282 15.20 10.18 -11.94
N LEU A 283 14.10 9.45 -11.65
CA LEU A 283 14.12 8.39 -10.66
C LEU A 283 15.07 7.25 -11.06
N LEU A 284 15.03 6.80 -12.33
CA LEU A 284 15.94 5.76 -12.82
C LEU A 284 17.39 6.17 -12.69
N LEU A 285 17.73 7.42 -13.05
CA LEU A 285 19.08 7.95 -12.89
C LEU A 285 19.51 8.02 -11.40
N ALA A 286 18.59 8.35 -10.50
CA ALA A 286 18.87 8.38 -9.07
C ALA A 286 19.16 6.97 -8.54
N ILE A 287 18.39 5.98 -8.96
CA ILE A 287 18.59 4.56 -8.61
C ILE A 287 19.92 4.04 -9.16
N GLU A 288 20.23 4.35 -10.41
CA GLU A 288 21.50 3.96 -11.05
C GLU A 288 22.72 4.54 -10.33
N ARG A 289 22.62 5.76 -9.80
CA ARG A 289 23.68 6.43 -9.04
C ARG A 289 23.79 5.98 -7.60
N SER A 290 22.76 5.35 -7.06
CA SER A 290 22.71 4.91 -5.67
C SER A 290 23.64 3.73 -5.43
N GLU A 291 24.67 3.92 -4.61
CA GLU A 291 25.56 2.83 -4.18
C GLU A 291 24.82 1.78 -3.33
N ALA A 292 23.82 2.20 -2.57
CA ALA A 292 22.98 1.28 -1.80
C ALA A 292 22.13 0.38 -2.71
N CYS A 293 21.62 0.89 -3.84
CA CYS A 293 20.91 0.08 -4.83
C CYS A 293 21.85 -0.87 -5.57
N LYS A 294 23.02 -0.40 -5.98
CA LYS A 294 24.08 -1.22 -6.60
C LYS A 294 24.52 -2.35 -5.68
N ALA A 295 24.78 -2.05 -4.42
CA ALA A 295 25.19 -3.05 -3.44
C ALA A 295 24.12 -4.15 -3.27
N ARG A 296 22.84 -3.79 -3.25
CA ARG A 296 21.73 -4.77 -3.16
C ARG A 296 21.64 -5.65 -4.41
N ALA A 297 21.88 -5.10 -5.58
CA ALA A 297 21.91 -5.86 -6.82
C ALA A 297 23.08 -6.87 -6.90
N ALA A 298 24.19 -6.59 -6.19
CA ALA A 298 25.39 -7.41 -6.21
C ALA A 298 25.40 -8.57 -5.20
N PHE A 299 24.49 -8.60 -4.22
CA PHE A 299 24.47 -9.65 -3.20
C PHE A 299 23.80 -10.94 -3.70
N PRO A 300 24.44 -12.12 -3.54
CA PRO A 300 23.82 -13.39 -3.87
C PRO A 300 22.65 -13.69 -2.92
N LYS A 301 21.69 -14.46 -3.42
CA LYS A 301 20.47 -14.88 -2.70
C LYS A 301 20.83 -15.54 -1.36
N VAL A 302 20.53 -14.89 -0.26
CA VAL A 302 20.61 -15.50 1.07
C VAL A 302 19.20 -15.89 1.49
N TYR A 303 18.91 -17.17 1.47
CA TYR A 303 17.65 -17.72 1.93
C TYR A 303 17.60 -17.68 3.45
N THR A 304 16.83 -16.77 4.01
CA THR A 304 16.40 -16.87 5.41
C THR A 304 14.89 -17.05 5.45
N ALA A 305 14.42 -17.96 6.29
CA ALA A 305 13.02 -18.39 6.37
C ALA A 305 12.01 -17.27 6.72
N VAL A 306 12.47 -16.05 6.96
CA VAL A 306 11.66 -14.91 7.43
C VAL A 306 11.88 -13.64 6.60
N THR A 307 12.85 -13.59 5.72
CA THR A 307 13.16 -12.40 4.94
C THR A 307 12.77 -12.57 3.49
N HIS A 308 12.05 -11.58 2.99
CA HIS A 308 11.68 -11.43 1.61
C HIS A 308 12.87 -11.76 0.70
N HIS A 309 12.63 -12.60 -0.31
CA HIS A 309 13.60 -12.89 -1.34
C HIS A 309 13.92 -11.63 -2.13
N TYR A 310 14.98 -10.94 -1.72
CA TYR A 310 15.61 -9.94 -2.54
C TYR A 310 16.66 -10.66 -3.32
N LEU A 311 16.66 -10.53 -4.59
CA LEU A 311 17.81 -10.80 -5.43
C LEU A 311 17.46 -11.52 -6.71
N ASN A 312 16.83 -10.76 -7.59
CA ASN A 312 17.21 -10.89 -8.96
C ASN A 312 18.03 -9.66 -9.34
N GLU A 313 18.91 -9.79 -10.31
CA GLU A 313 19.84 -8.77 -10.80
C GLU A 313 19.18 -7.46 -11.24
N LYS A 314 17.82 -7.39 -11.19
CA LYS A 314 17.02 -6.22 -11.55
C LYS A 314 16.17 -5.77 -10.38
N ILE A 315 16.72 -4.92 -9.50
CA ILE A 315 15.92 -4.16 -8.51
C ILE A 315 14.85 -3.33 -9.23
N VAL A 316 15.09 -2.93 -10.47
CA VAL A 316 14.19 -2.15 -11.29
C VAL A 316 14.09 -2.73 -12.69
N GLN A 317 12.88 -3.05 -13.11
CA GLN A 317 12.52 -3.21 -14.50
C GLN A 317 11.77 -1.97 -14.95
N SER A 318 12.13 -1.40 -16.11
CA SER A 318 11.48 -0.18 -16.58
C SER A 318 11.25 -0.19 -18.08
N GLU A 319 10.21 0.54 -18.51
CA GLU A 319 9.97 0.81 -19.93
C GLU A 319 9.46 2.24 -20.18
N ILE A 320 9.93 2.82 -21.27
CA ILE A 320 9.36 4.04 -21.84
C ILE A 320 8.67 3.68 -23.14
N VAL A 321 7.33 3.84 -23.17
CA VAL A 321 6.52 3.46 -24.34
C VAL A 321 6.39 4.66 -25.27
N VAL A 322 7.00 4.58 -26.44
CA VAL A 322 7.00 5.66 -27.42
C VAL A 322 5.58 5.94 -27.93
N GLY A 323 5.17 7.23 -27.89
CA GLY A 323 3.86 7.69 -28.33
C GLY A 323 2.72 7.47 -27.36
N ALA A 324 2.90 6.69 -26.28
CA ALA A 324 1.88 6.49 -25.27
C ALA A 324 1.66 7.76 -24.44
N GLY A 325 0.40 7.98 -24.03
CA GLY A 325 -0.04 9.12 -23.24
C GLY A 325 -0.36 8.78 -21.78
N HIS A 326 -1.08 9.71 -21.12
CA HIS A 326 -1.57 9.56 -19.76
C HIS A 326 -2.97 8.96 -19.75
N ASP A 327 -3.14 7.70 -20.13
CA ASP A 327 -4.44 7.11 -20.38
C ASP A 327 -4.53 5.61 -20.05
N TYR A 328 -5.77 5.10 -20.03
CA TYR A 328 -6.05 3.71 -19.70
C TYR A 328 -5.62 2.71 -20.78
N ILE A 329 -5.36 3.14 -22.01
CA ILE A 329 -4.82 2.25 -23.06
C ILE A 329 -3.40 1.89 -22.67
N PHE A 330 -2.58 2.88 -22.35
CA PHE A 330 -1.22 2.68 -21.87
C PHE A 330 -1.20 1.91 -20.54
N TRP A 331 -1.99 2.33 -19.53
CA TRP A 331 -1.98 1.70 -18.21
C TRP A 331 -2.48 0.26 -18.23
N ASN A 332 -3.37 -0.10 -19.15
CA ASN A 332 -3.76 -1.49 -19.36
C ASN A 332 -2.58 -2.35 -19.83
N GLN A 333 -1.82 -1.89 -20.80
CA GLN A 333 -0.68 -2.62 -21.34
C GLN A 333 0.45 -2.73 -20.30
N ALA A 334 0.83 -1.61 -19.68
CA ALA A 334 1.88 -1.56 -18.68
C ALA A 334 1.50 -2.33 -17.40
N GLY A 335 0.22 -2.30 -17.01
CA GLY A 335 -0.28 -3.04 -15.84
C GLY A 335 -0.24 -4.56 -16.04
N LEU A 336 -0.51 -5.05 -17.24
CA LEU A 336 -0.37 -6.48 -17.57
C LEU A 336 1.10 -6.93 -17.51
N LYS A 337 2.03 -6.12 -18.01
CA LYS A 337 3.47 -6.40 -17.91
C LYS A 337 3.97 -6.33 -16.46
N ALA A 338 3.40 -5.41 -15.63
CA ALA A 338 3.70 -5.39 -14.22
C ALA A 338 3.25 -6.68 -13.50
N LEU A 339 2.11 -7.28 -13.91
CA LEU A 339 1.70 -8.60 -13.41
C LEU A 339 2.67 -9.70 -13.82
N ASP A 340 3.16 -9.69 -15.07
CA ASP A 340 4.18 -10.62 -15.53
C ASP A 340 5.46 -10.50 -14.68
N TYR A 341 5.92 -9.28 -14.43
CA TYR A 341 7.05 -9.00 -13.56
C TYR A 341 6.82 -9.51 -12.12
N PHE A 342 5.64 -9.32 -11.54
CA PHE A 342 5.32 -9.81 -10.20
C PHE A 342 5.30 -11.34 -10.13
N ASP A 343 4.84 -12.02 -11.19
CA ASP A 343 4.85 -13.48 -11.26
C ASP A 343 6.28 -14.02 -11.39
N GLU A 344 7.17 -13.33 -12.09
CA GLU A 344 8.61 -13.66 -12.17
C GLU A 344 9.31 -13.60 -10.81
N LEU A 345 8.96 -12.61 -9.95
CA LEU A 345 9.51 -12.49 -8.60
C LEU A 345 9.16 -13.66 -7.66
N LEU A 346 8.16 -14.47 -8.01
CA LEU A 346 7.73 -15.62 -7.22
C LEU A 346 8.40 -16.94 -7.65
N MET A 347 8.96 -16.97 -8.87
CA MET A 347 9.55 -18.19 -9.41
C MET A 347 10.99 -18.42 -8.93
N ASP A 348 11.57 -17.41 -8.30
CA ASP A 348 12.89 -17.42 -7.69
C ASP A 348 12.83 -17.68 -6.18
#